data_e654d452530564e9b593a75b4f9bfd95
#
_entry.id   e654d452530564e9b593a75b4f9bfd95
#
_cell.length_a   1.000
_cell.length_b   1.000
_cell.length_c   1.000
_cell.angle_alpha   90.00
_cell.angle_beta   90.00
_cell.angle_gamma   90.00
#
_symmetry.space_group_name_H-M   'P 1'
#
loop_
_entity.id
_entity.type
_entity.pdbx_description
1 polymer ?
#
loop_
_entity_poly.entity_id
_entity_poly.type
_entity_poly.pdbx_seq_one_letter_code
_entity_poly.pdbx_strand_id
1 'polypeptide(L)'
;VARSAAWAGDNTLSITRNLEGASGKIVSVPIELSNEDEIVAAQFNVKLPYSKADMSVVLNTARNTNGHSVNCRSLGNNTYTIVIVNMQNKPIGGNSGILVNIPMMIPTDAQPGDAREISITDVVLTNRQGDNIQTGSSTGLITIQKSPSPDLRPIEIKAVEKSVKPLGSITVNWFVENIGDSIAVAGWAENVFLVDAATESRKFVGTVRSDATLLKKARLSRSATFYVPSSMGMDGEVYAEVTVVGNANLGEIIADQGNNTARSAETIQLGKRLYISSDAKTISEDSRSPVRMKLERSGDWSTEETFTLSALGTGLINVPASVTIPKGQSGVYFYVYAVDNDEVNTEELERVTVAEANGYESVSQEITVLDDEFLTMTLRY
;
A
#
# COMPACT_ATOMS: atom_id res chain seq x y z
N VAL A 1 78.27 18.17 15.94
CA VAL A 1 77.20 18.98 16.50
C VAL A 1 75.94 18.18 16.42
N ALA A 2 75.47 17.65 17.57
CA ALA A 2 74.22 16.91 17.66
C ALA A 2 73.07 17.93 17.46
N ARG A 3 72.27 17.79 16.40
CA ARG A 3 70.99 18.51 16.27
C ARG A 3 70.07 17.89 17.32
N SER A 4 69.69 18.68 18.29
CA SER A 4 68.56 18.36 19.14
C SER A 4 67.32 18.15 18.23
N ALA A 5 66.76 16.96 18.25
CA ALA A 5 65.45 16.74 17.67
C ALA A 5 64.48 17.70 18.40
N ALA A 6 64.02 18.73 17.73
CA ALA A 6 62.91 19.50 18.21
C ALA A 6 61.73 18.50 18.36
N TRP A 7 61.12 18.46 19.51
CA TRP A 7 59.92 17.65 19.72
C TRP A 7 58.85 18.19 18.75
N ALA A 8 58.34 17.30 17.87
CA ALA A 8 57.24 17.65 17.02
C ALA A 8 56.01 17.93 17.91
N GLY A 9 55.32 18.99 17.62
CA GLY A 9 54.07 19.32 18.27
C GLY A 9 52.99 18.23 18.01
N ASP A 10 51.88 18.33 18.65
CA ASP A 10 50.79 17.37 18.45
C ASP A 10 50.04 17.68 17.12
N ASN A 11 50.21 16.75 16.15
CA ASN A 11 49.68 16.87 14.79
C ASN A 11 48.82 15.64 14.45
N THR A 12 47.52 15.79 14.56
CA THR A 12 46.57 14.65 14.47
C THR A 12 45.47 14.88 13.42
N LEU A 13 45.07 13.78 12.76
CA LEU A 13 43.84 13.69 12.00
C LEU A 13 42.79 12.90 12.77
N SER A 14 41.60 13.40 12.83
CA SER A 14 40.50 12.74 13.50
C SER A 14 39.20 12.78 12.68
N ILE A 15 38.29 11.87 12.99
CA ILE A 15 36.92 11.86 12.48
C ILE A 15 36.01 12.19 13.65
N THR A 16 35.00 13.05 13.39
CA THR A 16 33.97 13.35 14.39
C THR A 16 33.35 12.04 14.90
N ARG A 17 33.33 11.87 16.21
CA ARG A 17 32.91 10.65 16.87
C ARG A 17 31.40 10.49 16.76
N ASN A 18 30.56 10.33 16.47
CA ASN A 18 29.10 10.20 16.50
C ASN A 18 28.45 10.91 15.33
N LEU A 19 28.81 10.48 14.13
CA LEU A 19 28.08 10.90 12.94
C LEU A 19 26.72 10.19 12.92
N GLU A 20 25.73 10.86 12.42
CA GLU A 20 24.41 10.31 12.23
C GLU A 20 24.01 10.49 10.76
N GLY A 21 23.28 9.51 10.23
CA GLY A 21 22.79 9.59 8.87
C GLY A 21 21.63 8.62 8.63
N ALA A 22 20.71 9.00 7.77
CA ALA A 22 19.54 8.20 7.44
C ALA A 22 19.75 7.39 6.16
N SER A 23 19.12 6.22 6.06
CA SER A 23 19.15 5.38 4.84
C SER A 23 18.71 6.17 3.61
N GLY A 24 19.38 5.93 2.48
CA GLY A 24 19.14 6.62 1.21
C GLY A 24 19.58 8.09 1.18
N LYS A 25 20.32 8.59 2.19
CA LYS A 25 20.79 9.98 2.25
C LYS A 25 22.30 10.08 2.10
N ILE A 26 22.75 11.22 1.66
CA ILE A 26 24.18 11.57 1.61
C ILE A 26 24.53 12.25 2.94
N VAL A 27 25.61 11.75 3.57
CA VAL A 27 26.19 12.30 4.79
C VAL A 27 27.57 12.83 4.48
N SER A 28 27.87 14.00 5.01
CA SER A 28 29.22 14.58 4.96
C SER A 28 30.05 14.03 6.10
N VAL A 29 31.15 13.34 5.79
CA VAL A 29 32.10 12.82 6.76
C VAL A 29 33.22 13.85 6.94
N PRO A 30 33.26 14.57 8.07
CA PRO A 30 34.29 15.57 8.32
C PRO A 30 35.57 14.90 8.82
N ILE A 31 36.69 15.25 8.20
CA ILE A 31 38.03 14.91 8.67
C ILE A 31 38.61 16.17 9.28
N GLU A 32 38.97 16.12 10.53
CA GLU A 32 39.50 17.24 11.30
C GLU A 32 41.02 17.15 11.42
N LEU A 33 41.68 18.26 11.29
CA LEU A 33 43.11 18.41 11.55
C LEU A 33 43.31 19.30 12.78
N SER A 34 44.00 18.76 13.79
CA SER A 34 44.57 19.53 14.89
C SER A 34 46.10 19.52 14.73
N ASN A 35 46.73 20.70 14.69
CA ASN A 35 48.15 20.82 14.46
C ASN A 35 48.76 21.94 15.27
N GLU A 36 49.91 21.65 15.94
CA GLU A 36 50.75 22.63 16.60
C GLU A 36 51.82 23.16 15.66
N ASP A 37 52.25 22.31 14.69
CA ASP A 37 53.23 22.72 13.68
C ASP A 37 52.58 23.15 12.36
N GLU A 38 53.35 23.87 11.51
CA GLU A 38 52.93 24.21 10.15
C GLU A 38 52.87 22.97 9.26
N ILE A 39 51.68 22.60 8.80
CA ILE A 39 51.42 21.53 7.82
C ILE A 39 51.26 22.14 6.43
N VAL A 40 52.06 21.77 5.45
CA VAL A 40 51.98 22.26 4.07
C VAL A 40 51.28 21.30 3.12
N ALA A 41 51.28 20.03 3.46
CA ALA A 41 50.56 19.00 2.69
C ALA A 41 50.05 17.90 3.62
N ALA A 42 48.96 17.24 3.22
CA ALA A 42 48.41 16.09 3.92
C ALA A 42 48.08 15.01 2.92
N GLN A 43 48.37 13.76 3.26
CA GLN A 43 47.92 12.56 2.56
C GLN A 43 47.40 11.55 3.59
N PHE A 44 46.33 10.88 3.28
CA PHE A 44 45.78 9.82 4.13
C PHE A 44 44.80 8.96 3.36
N ASN A 45 44.59 7.75 3.82
CA ASN A 45 43.55 6.87 3.34
C ASN A 45 42.34 6.93 4.30
N VAL A 46 41.14 7.00 3.74
CA VAL A 46 39.88 6.90 4.48
C VAL A 46 39.14 5.66 4.01
N LYS A 47 38.75 4.80 4.93
CA LYS A 47 37.86 3.68 4.68
C LYS A 47 36.46 4.05 5.19
N LEU A 48 35.50 4.13 4.26
CA LEU A 48 34.11 4.39 4.55
C LEU A 48 33.32 3.07 4.66
N PRO A 49 32.32 2.96 5.54
CA PRO A 49 31.45 1.79 5.59
C PRO A 49 30.56 1.65 4.34
N TYR A 50 30.30 2.75 3.65
CA TYR A 50 29.51 2.80 2.42
C TYR A 50 30.26 3.57 1.33
N SER A 51 29.76 3.53 0.10
CA SER A 51 30.42 4.20 -1.03
C SER A 51 30.40 5.72 -0.88
N LYS A 52 31.49 6.35 -1.33
CA LYS A 52 31.49 7.80 -1.54
C LYS A 52 30.41 8.16 -2.56
N ALA A 53 29.64 9.21 -2.27
CA ALA A 53 28.68 9.75 -3.22
C ALA A 53 29.39 10.31 -4.46
N ASP A 54 28.69 10.37 -5.59
CA ASP A 54 29.20 10.98 -6.82
C ASP A 54 29.19 12.53 -6.71
N MET A 55 29.95 13.01 -5.76
CA MET A 55 30.17 14.43 -5.45
C MET A 55 31.63 14.65 -5.14
N SER A 56 32.14 15.86 -5.38
CA SER A 56 33.53 16.20 -5.08
C SER A 56 33.79 16.22 -3.57
N VAL A 57 34.99 15.80 -3.18
CA VAL A 57 35.53 16.05 -1.84
C VAL A 57 35.85 17.53 -1.75
N VAL A 58 35.48 18.18 -0.67
CA VAL A 58 35.59 19.66 -0.54
C VAL A 58 36.44 20.01 0.66
N LEU A 59 37.47 20.84 0.42
CA LEU A 59 38.26 21.47 1.48
C LEU A 59 37.42 22.51 2.25
N ASN A 60 37.59 22.52 3.56
CA ASN A 60 36.96 23.56 4.39
C ASN A 60 37.63 24.92 4.13
N THR A 61 36.82 25.93 3.83
CA THR A 61 37.32 27.27 3.48
C THR A 61 38.10 27.94 4.62
N ALA A 62 37.77 27.69 5.88
CA ALA A 62 38.48 28.21 7.03
C ALA A 62 39.89 27.61 7.17
N ARG A 63 40.12 26.41 6.65
CA ARG A 63 41.42 25.73 6.64
C ARG A 63 42.18 25.96 5.30
N ASN A 64 41.47 26.26 4.24
CA ASN A 64 42.04 26.47 2.90
C ASN A 64 42.31 27.96 2.59
N THR A 65 42.92 28.69 3.53
CA THR A 65 43.19 30.10 3.38
C THR A 65 44.30 30.41 2.37
N ASN A 66 45.14 29.45 2.03
CA ASN A 66 46.30 29.60 1.18
C ASN A 66 46.19 28.89 -0.19
N GLY A 67 44.99 28.46 -0.57
CA GLY A 67 44.73 27.89 -1.91
C GLY A 67 45.27 26.48 -2.12
N HIS A 68 45.09 25.58 -1.15
CA HIS A 68 45.36 24.16 -1.33
C HIS A 68 44.36 23.52 -2.28
N SER A 69 44.80 22.54 -3.05
CA SER A 69 43.98 21.66 -3.84
C SER A 69 43.79 20.32 -3.15
N VAL A 70 42.63 19.69 -3.36
CA VAL A 70 42.36 18.33 -2.88
C VAL A 70 42.15 17.39 -4.06
N ASN A 71 42.75 16.21 -3.98
CA ASN A 71 42.53 15.11 -4.89
C ASN A 71 42.03 13.90 -4.09
N CYS A 72 41.05 13.19 -4.65
CA CYS A 72 40.48 11.98 -4.06
C CYS A 72 40.52 10.84 -5.08
N ARG A 73 41.23 9.76 -4.75
CA ARG A 73 41.35 8.57 -5.60
C ARG A 73 40.80 7.34 -4.88
N SER A 74 39.99 6.56 -5.54
CA SER A 74 39.51 5.29 -5.01
C SER A 74 40.63 4.21 -5.08
N LEU A 75 40.77 3.47 -4.01
CA LEU A 75 41.59 2.25 -3.92
C LEU A 75 40.74 0.97 -4.00
N GLY A 76 39.44 1.06 -4.15
CA GLY A 76 38.52 -0.05 -4.05
C GLY A 76 38.00 -0.27 -2.62
N ASN A 77 36.98 -1.14 -2.46
CA ASN A 77 36.37 -1.51 -1.16
C ASN A 77 36.07 -0.32 -0.25
N ASN A 78 35.50 0.76 -0.83
CA ASN A 78 35.17 2.01 -0.15
C ASN A 78 36.36 2.69 0.56
N THR A 79 37.57 2.42 0.11
CA THR A 79 38.80 3.07 0.58
C THR A 79 39.23 4.14 -0.43
N TYR A 80 39.55 5.31 0.07
CA TYR A 80 39.91 6.47 -0.76
C TYR A 80 41.16 7.13 -0.23
N THR A 81 42.12 7.39 -1.12
CA THR A 81 43.29 8.24 -0.81
C THR A 81 42.92 9.69 -1.01
N ILE A 82 43.14 10.51 -0.01
CA ILE A 82 42.96 11.96 -0.05
C ILE A 82 44.35 12.58 -0.05
N VAL A 83 44.60 13.47 -1.01
CA VAL A 83 45.87 14.25 -1.10
C VAL A 83 45.52 15.72 -1.13
N ILE A 84 46.12 16.50 -0.21
CA ILE A 84 45.95 17.94 -0.07
C ILE A 84 47.30 18.57 -0.22
N VAL A 85 47.45 19.42 -1.21
CA VAL A 85 48.76 20.05 -1.55
C VAL A 85 48.58 21.52 -1.92
N ASN A 86 49.68 22.29 -1.65
CA ASN A 86 49.81 23.64 -2.14
C ASN A 86 51.11 23.74 -2.95
N MET A 87 51.02 24.18 -4.22
CA MET A 87 52.17 24.25 -5.14
C MET A 87 53.21 25.28 -4.73
N GLN A 88 52.87 26.20 -3.82
CA GLN A 88 53.75 27.25 -3.30
C GLN A 88 54.29 26.90 -1.91
N ASN A 89 54.09 25.68 -1.45
CA ASN A 89 54.54 25.18 -0.14
C ASN A 89 54.08 26.07 1.03
N LYS A 90 52.83 26.62 0.91
CA LYS A 90 52.18 27.41 1.97
C LYS A 90 51.51 26.50 2.99
N PRO A 91 51.44 26.92 4.27
CA PRO A 91 50.79 26.07 5.29
C PRO A 91 49.26 26.06 5.15
N ILE A 92 48.66 24.97 5.63
CA ILE A 92 47.21 24.87 5.87
C ILE A 92 46.85 25.93 6.95
N GLY A 93 45.76 26.65 6.74
CA GLY A 93 45.37 27.74 7.65
C GLY A 93 44.83 27.27 8.98
N GLY A 94 45.07 28.00 10.06
CA GLY A 94 44.60 27.70 11.41
C GLY A 94 45.28 26.50 12.05
N ASN A 95 44.87 26.14 13.29
CA ASN A 95 45.50 25.09 14.10
C ASN A 95 44.54 23.91 14.41
N SER A 96 43.24 24.07 14.18
CA SER A 96 42.24 23.02 14.44
C SER A 96 40.99 23.19 13.57
N GLY A 97 40.20 22.11 13.46
CA GLY A 97 38.91 22.10 12.79
C GLY A 97 38.88 21.25 11.52
N ILE A 98 37.74 21.21 10.89
CA ILE A 98 37.47 20.40 9.71
C ILE A 98 38.41 20.84 8.57
N LEU A 99 39.22 19.90 8.11
CA LEU A 99 40.10 20.05 6.96
C LEU A 99 39.38 19.78 5.66
N VAL A 100 38.64 18.65 5.61
CA VAL A 100 37.98 18.21 4.40
C VAL A 100 36.67 17.45 4.74
N ASN A 101 35.71 17.57 3.85
CA ASN A 101 34.44 16.86 3.92
C ASN A 101 34.36 15.83 2.80
N ILE A 102 34.04 14.58 3.15
CA ILE A 102 33.90 13.47 2.21
C ILE A 102 32.42 13.07 2.16
N PRO A 103 31.74 13.26 1.02
CA PRO A 103 30.34 12.88 0.89
C PRO A 103 30.21 11.34 0.77
N MET A 104 29.45 10.71 1.66
CA MET A 104 29.18 9.28 1.69
C MET A 104 27.69 9.02 1.47
N MET A 105 27.35 8.07 0.59
CA MET A 105 25.98 7.66 0.34
C MET A 105 25.63 6.47 1.25
N ILE A 106 24.63 6.66 2.10
CA ILE A 106 24.05 5.57 2.89
C ILE A 106 23.08 4.80 1.99
N PRO A 107 23.21 3.48 1.84
CA PRO A 107 22.28 2.68 1.05
C PRO A 107 20.84 2.76 1.57
N THR A 108 19.87 2.55 0.70
CA THR A 108 18.44 2.59 1.05
C THR A 108 18.01 1.44 1.96
N ASP A 109 18.76 0.33 1.95
CA ASP A 109 18.55 -0.87 2.75
C ASP A 109 19.35 -0.88 4.08
N ALA A 110 20.11 0.20 4.38
CA ALA A 110 20.82 0.34 5.64
C ALA A 110 19.83 0.36 6.82
N GLN A 111 20.08 -0.47 7.83
CA GLN A 111 19.17 -0.66 8.93
C GLN A 111 19.34 0.42 10.02
N PRO A 112 18.26 1.04 10.50
CA PRO A 112 18.32 1.94 11.64
C PRO A 112 18.91 1.25 12.89
N GLY A 113 19.76 1.98 13.60
CA GLY A 113 20.49 1.47 14.76
C GLY A 113 21.84 0.84 14.45
N ASP A 114 22.14 0.53 13.18
CA ASP A 114 23.47 0.07 12.79
C ASP A 114 24.52 1.15 13.07
N ALA A 115 25.60 0.76 13.75
CA ALA A 115 26.79 1.59 13.94
C ALA A 115 27.94 1.03 13.12
N ARG A 116 28.56 1.86 12.31
CA ARG A 116 29.65 1.48 11.39
C ARG A 116 30.85 2.36 11.59
N GLU A 117 32.03 1.73 11.58
CA GLU A 117 33.32 2.42 11.74
C GLU A 117 33.74 3.13 10.44
N ILE A 118 34.34 4.32 10.60
CA ILE A 118 35.08 5.05 9.59
C ILE A 118 36.52 5.13 10.08
N SER A 119 37.51 4.69 9.29
CA SER A 119 38.89 4.68 9.72
C SER A 119 39.79 5.51 8.82
N ILE A 120 40.87 6.05 9.41
CA ILE A 120 41.94 6.78 8.73
C ILE A 120 43.20 5.97 8.89
N THR A 121 43.92 5.75 7.78
CA THR A 121 45.22 5.04 7.75
C THR A 121 46.22 5.76 6.84
N ASP A 122 47.48 5.36 6.89
CA ASP A 122 48.56 5.84 6.02
C ASP A 122 48.66 7.38 6.01
N VAL A 123 48.60 7.96 7.20
CA VAL A 123 48.62 9.41 7.36
C VAL A 123 50.03 9.96 7.20
N VAL A 124 50.14 10.97 6.35
CA VAL A 124 51.37 11.77 6.16
C VAL A 124 50.96 13.22 6.28
N LEU A 125 51.46 13.90 7.30
CA LEU A 125 51.35 15.34 7.49
C LEU A 125 52.73 16.00 7.28
N THR A 126 52.90 16.73 6.22
CA THR A 126 54.19 17.20 5.78
C THR A 126 54.49 18.64 6.20
N ASN A 127 55.63 18.88 6.83
CA ASN A 127 56.12 20.23 7.11
C ASN A 127 56.82 20.85 5.88
N ARG A 128 57.35 22.08 6.01
CA ARG A 128 58.10 22.76 4.92
C ARG A 128 59.41 22.05 4.51
N GLN A 129 59.96 21.25 5.37
CA GLN A 129 61.19 20.51 5.13
C GLN A 129 60.93 19.18 4.39
N GLY A 130 59.68 18.76 4.26
CA GLY A 130 59.30 17.52 3.65
C GLY A 130 59.19 16.33 4.63
N ASP A 131 59.38 16.58 5.94
CA ASP A 131 59.27 15.53 6.96
C ASP A 131 57.82 15.22 7.27
N ASN A 132 57.54 13.95 7.53
CA ASN A 132 56.22 13.55 8.09
C ASN A 132 56.21 13.79 9.61
N ILE A 133 55.39 14.70 10.06
CA ILE A 133 55.25 15.11 11.46
C ILE A 133 53.93 14.71 12.11
N GLN A 134 53.24 13.72 11.55
CA GLN A 134 52.00 13.18 12.10
C GLN A 134 52.28 12.48 13.44
N THR A 135 51.45 12.74 14.44
CA THR A 135 51.54 12.16 15.79
C THR A 135 50.39 11.21 16.14
N GLY A 136 49.28 11.30 15.44
CA GLY A 136 48.14 10.39 15.69
C GLY A 136 47.01 10.51 14.67
N SER A 137 46.15 9.51 14.72
CA SER A 137 44.87 9.52 14.00
C SER A 137 43.80 8.77 14.80
N SER A 138 42.55 9.09 14.63
CA SER A 138 41.47 8.43 15.30
C SER A 138 40.35 8.00 14.34
N THR A 139 39.64 6.95 14.70
CA THR A 139 38.46 6.46 14.00
C THR A 139 37.21 7.23 14.44
N GLY A 140 36.19 7.18 13.61
CA GLY A 140 34.84 7.67 13.91
C GLY A 140 33.80 6.58 13.75
N LEU A 141 32.60 6.84 14.23
CA LEU A 141 31.44 5.98 14.04
C LEU A 141 30.33 6.78 13.36
N ILE A 142 29.62 6.10 12.46
CA ILE A 142 28.31 6.59 11.96
C ILE A 142 27.22 5.66 12.45
N THR A 143 26.17 6.26 13.03
CA THR A 143 24.95 5.53 13.41
C THR A 143 23.86 5.80 12.41
N ILE A 144 23.21 4.76 11.92
CA ILE A 144 22.12 4.89 10.96
C ILE A 144 20.84 5.23 11.71
N GLN A 145 20.24 6.37 11.37
CA GLN A 145 18.98 6.83 11.92
C GLN A 145 17.81 6.37 11.04
N LYS A 146 16.63 6.14 11.66
CA LYS A 146 15.40 5.95 10.90
C LYS A 146 15.12 7.22 10.10
N SER A 147 14.93 7.08 8.77
CA SER A 147 14.44 8.19 7.96
C SER A 147 13.03 8.57 8.41
N PRO A 148 12.74 9.85 8.62
CA PRO A 148 11.37 10.28 8.88
C PRO A 148 10.45 9.80 7.76
N SER A 149 9.43 9.03 8.09
CA SER A 149 8.44 8.50 7.16
C SER A 149 7.04 8.67 7.72
N PRO A 150 6.01 8.80 6.87
CA PRO A 150 4.64 8.64 7.30
C PRO A 150 4.40 7.17 7.69
N ASP A 151 3.40 6.95 8.52
CA ASP A 151 2.94 5.63 8.95
C ASP A 151 1.42 5.76 9.15
N LEU A 152 0.65 5.27 8.17
CA LEU A 152 -0.79 5.40 8.14
C LEU A 152 -1.46 4.14 8.65
N ARG A 153 -2.40 4.29 9.58
CA ARG A 153 -3.23 3.19 10.05
C ARG A 153 -4.70 3.56 10.10
N PRO A 154 -5.60 2.64 9.73
CA PRO A 154 -7.03 2.81 9.97
C PRO A 154 -7.35 2.44 11.42
N ILE A 155 -8.25 3.21 12.03
CA ILE A 155 -8.69 2.99 13.41
C ILE A 155 -10.18 3.28 13.58
N GLU A 156 -10.77 2.80 14.67
CA GLU A 156 -12.16 3.08 15.08
C GLU A 156 -13.18 2.77 13.97
N ILE A 157 -13.01 1.62 13.29
CA ILE A 157 -13.87 1.21 12.20
C ILE A 157 -15.23 0.77 12.75
N LYS A 158 -16.31 1.35 12.20
CA LYS A 158 -17.69 1.06 12.58
C LYS A 158 -18.59 1.05 11.37
N ALA A 159 -19.42 0.03 11.23
CA ALA A 159 -20.55 0.06 10.33
C ALA A 159 -21.75 0.75 11.00
N VAL A 160 -22.51 1.49 10.20
CA VAL A 160 -23.76 2.14 10.67
C VAL A 160 -24.88 1.10 10.75
N GLU A 161 -24.97 0.25 9.73
CA GLU A 161 -25.97 -0.81 9.64
C GLU A 161 -25.49 -2.04 10.45
N LYS A 162 -26.39 -2.59 11.29
CA LYS A 162 -26.15 -3.85 12.01
C LYS A 162 -26.46 -5.08 11.18
N SER A 163 -27.22 -4.91 10.10
CA SER A 163 -27.59 -5.96 9.17
C SER A 163 -27.70 -5.38 7.76
N VAL A 164 -27.21 -6.13 6.77
CA VAL A 164 -27.30 -5.74 5.36
C VAL A 164 -27.54 -6.99 4.51
N LYS A 165 -28.35 -6.84 3.45
CA LYS A 165 -28.52 -7.89 2.42
C LYS A 165 -27.74 -7.51 1.17
N PRO A 166 -27.29 -8.47 0.36
CA PRO A 166 -26.76 -8.19 -0.97
C PRO A 166 -27.68 -7.30 -1.80
N LEU A 167 -27.12 -6.43 -2.64
CA LEU A 167 -27.77 -5.27 -3.30
C LEU A 167 -28.26 -4.20 -2.35
N GLY A 168 -28.04 -4.30 -1.05
CA GLY A 168 -28.17 -3.20 -0.10
C GLY A 168 -26.90 -2.41 0.00
N SER A 169 -26.94 -1.36 0.83
CA SER A 169 -25.79 -0.51 1.08
C SER A 169 -25.33 -0.64 2.52
N ILE A 170 -24.02 -0.54 2.71
CA ILE A 170 -23.38 -0.47 4.02
C ILE A 170 -22.59 0.82 4.12
N THR A 171 -22.78 1.57 5.19
CA THR A 171 -22.00 2.76 5.51
C THR A 171 -20.97 2.44 6.56
N VAL A 172 -19.71 2.67 6.24
CA VAL A 172 -18.59 2.45 7.15
C VAL A 172 -17.98 3.79 7.51
N ASN A 173 -17.76 4.00 8.80
CA ASN A 173 -17.06 5.14 9.38
C ASN A 173 -15.73 4.67 9.96
N TRP A 174 -14.67 5.44 9.75
CA TRP A 174 -13.34 5.17 10.34
C TRP A 174 -12.51 6.44 10.40
N PHE A 175 -11.37 6.35 11.06
CA PHE A 175 -10.31 7.36 10.97
C PHE A 175 -9.08 6.74 10.31
N VAL A 176 -8.34 7.55 9.56
CA VAL A 176 -6.96 7.26 9.19
C VAL A 176 -6.08 8.14 10.05
N GLU A 177 -5.15 7.54 10.79
CA GLU A 177 -4.19 8.23 11.64
C GLU A 177 -2.79 8.11 11.06
N ASN A 178 -2.04 9.22 10.99
CA ASN A 178 -0.62 9.21 10.67
C ASN A 178 0.19 9.19 11.96
N ILE A 179 0.67 8.03 12.38
CA ILE A 179 1.51 7.87 13.57
C ILE A 179 3.00 8.05 13.29
N GLY A 180 3.37 8.26 12.03
CA GLY A 180 4.74 8.47 11.58
C GLY A 180 5.35 9.82 11.99
N ASP A 181 6.59 10.03 11.57
CA ASP A 181 7.39 11.21 11.89
C ASP A 181 7.43 12.22 10.72
N SER A 182 6.81 11.88 9.59
CA SER A 182 6.70 12.73 8.42
C SER A 182 5.24 12.90 8.00
N ILE A 183 5.00 13.87 7.11
CA ILE A 183 3.67 14.07 6.51
C ILE A 183 3.37 12.96 5.50
N ALA A 184 2.12 12.50 5.46
CA ALA A 184 1.62 11.62 4.42
C ALA A 184 1.06 12.48 3.28
N VAL A 185 1.74 12.48 2.14
CA VAL A 185 1.31 13.24 0.95
C VAL A 185 0.06 12.58 0.36
N ALA A 186 -0.86 13.40 -0.17
CA ALA A 186 -2.09 12.95 -0.83
C ALA A 186 -1.85 11.86 -1.90
N GLY A 187 -2.87 11.06 -2.19
CA GLY A 187 -2.86 10.03 -3.22
C GLY A 187 -2.82 8.59 -2.70
N TRP A 188 -2.93 8.36 -1.39
CA TRP A 188 -3.21 7.02 -0.87
C TRP A 188 -4.70 6.66 -1.04
N ALA A 189 -5.04 5.40 -0.81
CA ALA A 189 -6.41 4.92 -0.85
C ALA A 189 -6.70 4.03 0.35
N GLU A 190 -7.96 3.94 0.71
CA GLU A 190 -8.47 2.99 1.68
C GLU A 190 -9.37 1.97 0.96
N ASN A 191 -8.98 0.71 0.97
CA ASN A 191 -9.79 -0.39 0.47
C ASN A 191 -10.65 -0.94 1.60
N VAL A 192 -11.94 -1.10 1.34
CA VAL A 192 -12.91 -1.62 2.30
C VAL A 192 -13.33 -3.02 1.89
N PHE A 193 -13.40 -3.90 2.87
CA PHE A 193 -13.74 -5.31 2.71
C PHE A 193 -14.79 -5.72 3.74
N LEU A 194 -15.55 -6.75 3.42
CA LEU A 194 -16.27 -7.55 4.41
C LEU A 194 -15.50 -8.86 4.63
N VAL A 195 -15.33 -9.24 5.88
CA VAL A 195 -14.57 -10.43 6.28
C VAL A 195 -15.49 -11.32 7.07
N ASP A 196 -15.68 -12.53 6.61
CA ASP A 196 -16.47 -13.55 7.29
C ASP A 196 -15.85 -13.90 8.64
N ALA A 197 -16.65 -13.83 9.70
CA ALA A 197 -16.15 -14.01 11.07
C ALA A 197 -15.75 -15.47 11.38
N ALA A 198 -16.30 -16.43 10.66
CA ALA A 198 -16.04 -17.86 10.88
C ALA A 198 -14.90 -18.39 10.00
N THR A 199 -14.86 -17.98 8.72
CA THR A 199 -13.94 -18.53 7.72
C THR A 199 -12.76 -17.62 7.38
N GLU A 200 -12.77 -16.38 7.88
CA GLU A 200 -11.79 -15.34 7.53
C GLU A 200 -11.77 -14.99 6.02
N SER A 201 -12.77 -15.45 5.27
CA SER A 201 -12.91 -15.11 3.84
C SER A 201 -13.13 -13.63 3.68
N ARG A 202 -12.33 -13.00 2.81
CA ARG A 202 -12.28 -11.54 2.61
C ARG A 202 -12.86 -11.17 1.25
N LYS A 203 -13.83 -10.27 1.22
CA LYS A 203 -14.47 -9.79 -0.01
C LYS A 203 -14.41 -8.27 -0.11
N PHE A 204 -13.90 -7.79 -1.23
CA PHE A 204 -13.78 -6.38 -1.53
C PHE A 204 -15.14 -5.73 -1.80
N VAL A 205 -15.39 -4.55 -1.22
CA VAL A 205 -16.63 -3.77 -1.45
C VAL A 205 -16.39 -2.40 -2.05
N GLY A 206 -15.21 -1.82 -1.87
CA GLY A 206 -14.91 -0.54 -2.51
C GLY A 206 -13.62 0.11 -2.06
N THR A 207 -13.31 1.24 -2.69
CA THR A 207 -12.11 2.04 -2.43
C THR A 207 -12.50 3.51 -2.21
N VAL A 208 -11.92 4.12 -1.20
CA VAL A 208 -11.94 5.57 -0.98
C VAL A 208 -10.55 6.13 -1.25
N ARG A 209 -10.45 7.15 -2.11
CA ARG A 209 -9.18 7.82 -2.41
C ARG A 209 -9.00 9.04 -1.53
N SER A 210 -7.79 9.35 -1.15
CA SER A 210 -7.46 10.54 -0.38
C SER A 210 -6.73 11.57 -1.23
N ASP A 211 -7.34 12.74 -1.38
CA ASP A 211 -6.74 13.91 -2.00
C ASP A 211 -6.15 14.87 -0.95
N ALA A 212 -6.21 14.51 0.33
CA ALA A 212 -5.72 15.31 1.43
C ALA A 212 -4.32 14.85 1.88
N THR A 213 -3.49 15.83 2.22
CA THR A 213 -2.23 15.58 2.94
C THR A 213 -2.53 15.45 4.43
N LEU A 214 -2.01 14.41 5.09
CA LEU A 214 -2.21 14.15 6.50
C LEU A 214 -0.91 14.47 7.27
N LEU A 215 -0.97 15.46 8.13
CA LEU A 215 0.17 15.86 8.96
C LEU A 215 0.55 14.73 9.93
N LYS A 216 1.79 14.75 10.40
CA LYS A 216 2.24 13.83 11.44
C LYS A 216 1.37 13.94 12.69
N LYS A 217 1.03 12.79 13.29
CA LYS A 217 0.18 12.67 14.48
C LYS A 217 -1.25 13.21 14.29
N ALA A 218 -1.68 13.48 13.07
CA ALA A 218 -3.03 13.91 12.75
C ALA A 218 -3.94 12.73 12.40
N ARG A 219 -5.25 12.97 12.49
CA ARG A 219 -6.31 12.02 12.13
C ARG A 219 -7.22 12.62 11.05
N LEU A 220 -7.66 11.80 10.15
CA LEU A 220 -8.62 12.14 9.10
C LEU A 220 -9.86 11.27 9.28
N SER A 221 -11.02 11.92 9.51
CA SER A 221 -12.31 11.22 9.59
C SER A 221 -12.78 10.81 8.20
N ARG A 222 -13.31 9.60 8.09
CA ARG A 222 -13.87 9.01 6.89
C ARG A 222 -15.27 8.49 7.14
N SER A 223 -16.12 8.64 6.14
CA SER A 223 -17.44 8.01 6.05
C SER A 223 -17.70 7.71 4.58
N ALA A 224 -18.03 6.47 4.26
CA ALA A 224 -18.39 6.09 2.91
C ALA A 224 -19.43 4.99 2.90
N THR A 225 -20.32 5.05 1.91
CA THR A 225 -21.36 4.05 1.69
C THR A 225 -20.98 3.21 0.49
N PHE A 226 -21.02 1.90 0.67
CA PHE A 226 -20.65 0.90 -0.33
C PHE A 226 -21.86 0.04 -0.66
N TYR A 227 -21.96 -0.33 -1.93
CA TYR A 227 -22.95 -1.28 -2.39
C TYR A 227 -22.43 -2.71 -2.17
N VAL A 228 -23.25 -3.56 -1.52
CA VAL A 228 -22.88 -4.96 -1.27
C VAL A 228 -23.20 -5.80 -2.51
N PRO A 229 -22.20 -6.38 -3.20
CA PRO A 229 -22.43 -7.12 -4.44
C PRO A 229 -23.31 -8.35 -4.24
N SER A 230 -24.13 -8.69 -5.26
CA SER A 230 -24.90 -9.93 -5.26
C SER A 230 -24.03 -11.19 -5.24
N SER A 231 -22.83 -11.08 -5.82
CA SER A 231 -21.85 -12.17 -5.94
C SER A 231 -20.93 -12.29 -4.72
N MET A 232 -21.38 -11.84 -3.53
CA MET A 232 -20.53 -11.84 -2.33
C MET A 232 -20.03 -13.24 -1.96
N GLY A 233 -20.88 -14.28 -2.09
CA GLY A 233 -20.51 -15.67 -1.82
C GLY A 233 -20.24 -15.95 -0.34
N MET A 234 -20.83 -15.15 0.56
CA MET A 234 -20.80 -15.30 2.01
C MET A 234 -22.09 -14.78 2.63
N ASP A 235 -22.42 -15.25 3.81
CA ASP A 235 -23.52 -14.78 4.66
C ASP A 235 -23.13 -14.93 6.15
N GLY A 236 -24.02 -14.55 7.06
CA GLY A 236 -23.76 -14.64 8.49
C GLY A 236 -23.03 -13.41 9.05
N GLU A 237 -22.25 -13.61 10.08
CA GLU A 237 -21.54 -12.51 10.73
C GLU A 237 -20.27 -12.13 9.97
N VAL A 238 -20.12 -10.85 9.66
CA VAL A 238 -18.95 -10.31 8.98
C VAL A 238 -18.40 -9.09 9.72
N TYR A 239 -17.10 -8.86 9.62
CA TYR A 239 -16.46 -7.61 10.03
C TYR A 239 -16.33 -6.67 8.84
N ALA A 240 -16.44 -5.37 9.08
CA ALA A 240 -15.91 -4.37 8.15
C ALA A 240 -14.41 -4.22 8.38
N GLU A 241 -13.61 -4.36 7.34
CA GLU A 241 -12.17 -4.22 7.39
C GLU A 241 -11.72 -3.12 6.44
N VAL A 242 -10.83 -2.26 6.91
CA VAL A 242 -10.23 -1.18 6.12
C VAL A 242 -8.74 -1.40 6.01
N THR A 243 -8.21 -1.32 4.79
CA THR A 243 -6.78 -1.39 4.51
C THR A 243 -6.33 -0.11 3.84
N VAL A 244 -5.39 0.61 4.42
CA VAL A 244 -4.72 1.73 3.78
C VAL A 244 -3.72 1.19 2.75
N VAL A 245 -3.81 1.70 1.53
CA VAL A 245 -2.91 1.35 0.43
C VAL A 245 -2.16 2.60 0.02
N GLY A 246 -0.87 2.61 0.27
CA GLY A 246 0.02 3.68 -0.15
C GLY A 246 0.24 3.68 -1.67
N ASN A 247 0.72 4.80 -2.17
CA ASN A 247 1.32 4.88 -3.51
C ASN A 247 2.84 5.06 -3.39
N ALA A 248 3.54 5.03 -4.52
CA ALA A 248 5.00 5.20 -4.55
C ALA A 248 5.51 6.53 -3.93
N ASN A 249 4.64 7.53 -3.82
CA ASN A 249 4.97 8.86 -3.29
C ASN A 249 4.69 8.98 -1.78
N LEU A 250 3.96 8.03 -1.18
CA LEU A 250 3.65 8.07 0.25
C LEU A 250 4.91 7.97 1.10
N GLY A 251 5.87 7.14 0.69
CA GLY A 251 7.14 6.99 1.36
C GLY A 251 7.08 6.24 2.69
N GLU A 252 5.97 5.56 2.97
CA GLU A 252 5.85 4.68 4.13
C GLU A 252 6.78 3.48 3.97
N ILE A 253 7.59 3.19 4.97
CA ILE A 253 8.53 2.08 4.91
C ILE A 253 7.81 0.75 5.13
N ILE A 254 8.30 -0.32 4.50
CA ILE A 254 7.68 -1.66 4.53
C ILE A 254 7.49 -2.17 5.97
N ALA A 255 8.42 -1.89 6.88
CA ALA A 255 8.32 -2.31 8.28
C ALA A 255 7.14 -1.67 9.03
N ASP A 256 6.66 -0.52 8.59
CA ASP A 256 5.54 0.20 9.22
C ASP A 256 4.17 -0.22 8.62
N GLN A 257 4.14 -0.92 7.47
CA GLN A 257 2.90 -1.33 6.78
C GLN A 257 2.12 -2.46 7.48
N GLY A 258 2.66 -3.05 8.53
CA GLY A 258 2.00 -4.11 9.29
C GLY A 258 0.72 -3.67 10.02
N ASN A 259 0.52 -2.38 10.22
CA ASN A 259 -0.63 -1.77 10.90
C ASN A 259 -1.66 -1.14 9.93
N ASN A 260 -1.44 -1.24 8.60
CA ASN A 260 -2.28 -0.61 7.57
C ASN A 260 -3.67 -1.24 7.44
N THR A 261 -3.97 -2.27 8.19
CA THR A 261 -5.26 -2.96 8.18
C THR A 261 -5.84 -3.03 9.58
N ALA A 262 -7.14 -2.72 9.70
CA ALA A 262 -7.89 -2.93 10.93
C ALA A 262 -9.34 -3.31 10.61
N ARG A 263 -10.02 -3.91 11.60
CA ARG A 263 -11.41 -4.37 11.53
C ARG A 263 -12.31 -3.65 12.51
N SER A 264 -13.62 -3.67 12.25
CA SER A 264 -14.62 -3.26 13.21
C SER A 264 -14.58 -4.15 14.44
N ALA A 265 -14.87 -3.58 15.61
CA ALA A 265 -14.99 -4.36 16.85
C ALA A 265 -16.27 -5.21 16.88
N GLU A 266 -17.33 -4.73 16.25
CA GLU A 266 -18.62 -5.39 16.16
C GLU A 266 -18.79 -6.03 14.77
N THR A 267 -19.52 -7.15 14.75
CA THR A 267 -19.93 -7.81 13.53
C THR A 267 -21.19 -7.18 12.94
N ILE A 268 -21.40 -7.44 11.66
CA ILE A 268 -22.56 -7.03 10.88
C ILE A 268 -23.20 -8.31 10.38
N GLN A 269 -24.52 -8.44 10.49
CA GLN A 269 -25.24 -9.58 9.94
C GLN A 269 -25.41 -9.41 8.43
N LEU A 270 -24.71 -10.18 7.64
CA LEU A 270 -24.89 -10.29 6.20
C LEU A 270 -25.97 -11.32 5.90
N GLY A 271 -27.11 -10.86 5.34
CA GLY A 271 -28.25 -11.71 5.00
C GLY A 271 -28.07 -12.40 3.65
N LYS A 272 -29.05 -13.25 3.32
CA LYS A 272 -29.17 -13.97 2.05
C LYS A 272 -30.21 -13.30 1.14
N ARG A 273 -30.07 -13.45 -0.20
CA ARG A 273 -31.02 -12.95 -1.18
C ARG A 273 -31.08 -13.85 -2.41
N LEU A 274 -32.31 -14.05 -2.91
CA LEU A 274 -32.56 -14.65 -4.23
C LEU A 274 -32.74 -13.58 -5.29
N TYR A 275 -32.36 -13.90 -6.50
CA TYR A 275 -32.57 -13.13 -7.71
C TYR A 275 -33.17 -14.03 -8.77
N ILE A 276 -34.24 -13.58 -9.42
CA ILE A 276 -34.83 -14.25 -10.56
C ILE A 276 -34.80 -13.30 -11.76
N SER A 277 -34.41 -13.80 -12.90
CA SER A 277 -34.39 -13.05 -14.16
C SER A 277 -34.90 -13.89 -15.30
N SER A 278 -35.39 -13.24 -16.34
CA SER A 278 -35.94 -13.87 -17.54
C SER A 278 -35.24 -13.34 -18.79
N ASP A 279 -34.96 -14.20 -19.76
CA ASP A 279 -34.42 -13.80 -21.06
C ASP A 279 -35.46 -13.07 -21.94
N ALA A 280 -36.75 -13.29 -21.69
CA ALA A 280 -37.86 -12.59 -22.35
C ALA A 280 -38.93 -12.15 -21.33
N LYS A 281 -39.62 -11.08 -21.62
CA LYS A 281 -40.77 -10.58 -20.83
C LYS A 281 -42.11 -11.06 -21.32
N THR A 282 -42.15 -11.61 -22.53
CA THR A 282 -43.36 -12.10 -23.18
C THR A 282 -43.14 -13.47 -23.77
N ILE A 283 -44.23 -14.25 -23.86
CA ILE A 283 -44.27 -15.55 -24.56
C ILE A 283 -45.63 -15.67 -25.24
N SER A 284 -45.71 -16.12 -26.50
CA SER A 284 -46.96 -16.45 -27.15
C SER A 284 -47.45 -17.81 -26.62
N GLU A 285 -48.75 -17.98 -26.41
CA GLU A 285 -49.31 -19.24 -25.85
C GLU A 285 -49.10 -20.44 -26.77
N ASP A 286 -49.10 -20.23 -28.10
CA ASP A 286 -48.80 -21.26 -29.10
C ASP A 286 -47.27 -21.59 -29.20
N SER A 287 -46.43 -20.86 -28.44
CA SER A 287 -44.96 -20.99 -28.54
C SER A 287 -44.50 -22.36 -28.08
N ARG A 288 -43.84 -23.05 -28.98
CA ARG A 288 -43.15 -24.33 -28.68
C ARG A 288 -41.77 -24.10 -28.02
N SER A 289 -41.30 -22.87 -28.02
CA SER A 289 -39.99 -22.54 -27.44
C SER A 289 -40.20 -21.96 -26.06
N PRO A 290 -39.61 -22.54 -25.01
CA PRO A 290 -39.74 -22.02 -23.66
C PRO A 290 -38.94 -20.72 -23.44
N VAL A 291 -39.39 -19.93 -22.49
CA VAL A 291 -38.60 -18.85 -21.97
C VAL A 291 -37.60 -19.37 -20.95
N ARG A 292 -36.33 -19.07 -21.13
CA ARG A 292 -35.29 -19.43 -20.19
C ARG A 292 -35.26 -18.39 -19.07
N MET A 293 -35.33 -18.84 -17.83
CA MET A 293 -35.19 -18.07 -16.62
C MET A 293 -33.96 -18.51 -15.85
N LYS A 294 -33.43 -17.61 -15.01
CA LYS A 294 -32.31 -17.89 -14.14
C LYS A 294 -32.68 -17.55 -12.70
N LEU A 295 -32.48 -18.53 -11.80
CA LEU A 295 -32.50 -18.32 -10.36
C LEU A 295 -31.06 -18.22 -9.86
N GLU A 296 -30.75 -17.14 -9.15
CA GLU A 296 -29.43 -16.91 -8.52
C GLU A 296 -29.61 -16.71 -7.02
N ARG A 297 -28.63 -17.12 -6.26
CA ARG A 297 -28.54 -16.92 -4.82
C ARG A 297 -27.30 -16.14 -4.43
N SER A 298 -27.39 -15.29 -3.42
CA SER A 298 -26.24 -14.83 -2.64
C SER A 298 -25.97 -15.78 -1.48
N GLY A 299 -25.03 -15.46 -0.64
CA GLY A 299 -24.68 -16.22 0.55
C GLY A 299 -23.57 -17.25 0.30
N ASP A 300 -23.42 -18.19 1.20
CA ASP A 300 -22.45 -19.28 1.08
C ASP A 300 -22.88 -20.30 0.03
N TRP A 301 -21.98 -20.64 -0.89
CA TRP A 301 -22.23 -21.63 -1.96
C TRP A 301 -21.66 -23.01 -1.66
N SER A 302 -21.28 -23.27 -0.41
CA SER A 302 -20.63 -24.52 0.01
C SER A 302 -21.57 -25.73 -0.03
N THR A 303 -22.90 -25.48 -0.06
CA THR A 303 -23.95 -26.53 -0.11
C THR A 303 -24.82 -26.35 -1.34
N GLU A 304 -25.46 -27.43 -1.80
CA GLU A 304 -26.57 -27.36 -2.75
C GLU A 304 -27.85 -26.91 -2.04
N GLU A 305 -28.72 -26.20 -2.73
CA GLU A 305 -30.00 -25.73 -2.20
C GLU A 305 -31.11 -25.89 -3.24
N THR A 306 -32.25 -26.44 -2.80
CA THR A 306 -33.44 -26.64 -3.63
C THR A 306 -34.52 -25.64 -3.25
N PHE A 307 -35.13 -25.03 -4.25
CA PHE A 307 -36.19 -24.07 -4.12
C PHE A 307 -37.45 -24.52 -4.84
N THR A 308 -38.59 -24.38 -4.18
CA THR A 308 -39.90 -24.63 -4.76
C THR A 308 -40.38 -23.48 -5.62
N LEU A 309 -40.87 -23.76 -6.82
CA LEU A 309 -41.42 -22.78 -7.73
C LEU A 309 -42.93 -22.96 -7.86
N SER A 310 -43.65 -21.90 -8.16
CA SER A 310 -45.06 -21.88 -8.51
C SER A 310 -45.35 -20.84 -9.58
N ALA A 311 -46.36 -21.10 -10.40
CA ALA A 311 -46.95 -20.10 -11.25
C ALA A 311 -48.19 -19.53 -10.53
N LEU A 312 -48.34 -18.18 -10.63
CA LEU A 312 -49.51 -17.46 -10.12
C LEU A 312 -50.08 -16.60 -11.25
N GLY A 313 -51.35 -16.82 -11.58
CA GLY A 313 -52.08 -16.12 -12.66
C GLY A 313 -53.24 -16.95 -13.15
N THR A 314 -53.51 -16.93 -14.42
CA THR A 314 -54.60 -17.64 -15.07
C THR A 314 -54.26 -19.08 -15.44
N GLY A 315 -53.01 -19.49 -15.27
CA GLY A 315 -52.54 -20.86 -15.54
C GLY A 315 -52.04 -21.07 -16.96
N LEU A 316 -51.71 -20.01 -17.65
CA LEU A 316 -51.17 -20.03 -19.02
C LEU A 316 -49.65 -20.28 -19.09
N ILE A 317 -49.02 -20.55 -17.96
CA ILE A 317 -47.64 -20.99 -17.95
C ILE A 317 -47.41 -22.27 -17.11
N ASN A 318 -46.47 -23.06 -17.53
CA ASN A 318 -46.00 -24.24 -16.80
C ASN A 318 -44.56 -24.03 -16.34
N VAL A 319 -44.33 -24.19 -15.04
CA VAL A 319 -43.02 -24.07 -14.41
C VAL A 319 -42.63 -25.38 -13.74
N PRO A 320 -41.35 -25.74 -13.62
CA PRO A 320 -40.94 -26.89 -12.84
C PRO A 320 -41.33 -26.71 -11.37
N ALA A 321 -41.73 -27.77 -10.67
CA ALA A 321 -42.12 -27.72 -9.27
C ALA A 321 -40.97 -27.26 -8.34
N SER A 322 -39.73 -27.50 -8.73
CA SER A 322 -38.56 -27.07 -7.99
C SER A 322 -37.31 -26.95 -8.90
N VAL A 323 -36.35 -26.18 -8.45
CA VAL A 323 -35.00 -26.10 -9.03
C VAL A 323 -33.93 -26.22 -7.95
N THR A 324 -32.83 -26.90 -8.28
CA THR A 324 -31.71 -27.08 -7.36
C THR A 324 -30.50 -26.28 -7.88
N ILE A 325 -29.96 -25.38 -7.05
CA ILE A 325 -28.69 -24.73 -7.31
C ILE A 325 -27.59 -25.62 -6.74
N PRO A 326 -26.68 -26.17 -7.55
CA PRO A 326 -25.65 -27.08 -7.10
C PRO A 326 -24.64 -26.41 -6.15
N LYS A 327 -23.96 -27.25 -5.36
CA LYS A 327 -22.79 -26.82 -4.57
C LYS A 327 -21.77 -26.13 -5.46
N GLY A 328 -21.23 -24.99 -4.99
CA GLY A 328 -20.22 -24.19 -5.69
C GLY A 328 -20.79 -23.29 -6.79
N GLN A 329 -22.11 -23.29 -7.02
CA GLN A 329 -22.79 -22.48 -8.01
C GLN A 329 -23.61 -21.38 -7.35
N SER A 330 -23.60 -20.19 -7.95
CA SER A 330 -24.45 -19.07 -7.54
C SER A 330 -25.84 -19.10 -8.16
N GLY A 331 -26.08 -19.93 -9.17
CA GLY A 331 -27.36 -19.94 -9.86
C GLY A 331 -27.55 -21.12 -10.79
N VAL A 332 -28.79 -21.29 -11.25
CA VAL A 332 -29.23 -22.31 -12.17
C VAL A 332 -30.24 -21.76 -13.18
N TYR A 333 -30.24 -22.29 -14.38
CA TYR A 333 -31.26 -22.01 -15.39
C TYR A 333 -32.40 -23.01 -15.31
N PHE A 334 -33.61 -22.54 -15.58
CA PHE A 334 -34.81 -23.37 -15.76
C PHE A 334 -35.67 -22.78 -16.89
N TYR A 335 -36.70 -23.53 -17.30
CA TYR A 335 -37.51 -23.18 -18.45
C TYR A 335 -38.98 -23.06 -18.06
N VAL A 336 -39.64 -22.04 -18.62
CA VAL A 336 -41.06 -21.77 -18.48
C VAL A 336 -41.71 -21.97 -19.84
N TYR A 337 -42.76 -22.77 -19.88
CA TYR A 337 -43.49 -23.07 -21.10
C TYR A 337 -44.83 -22.38 -21.05
N ALA A 338 -45.31 -21.88 -22.18
CA ALA A 338 -46.66 -21.44 -22.31
C ALA A 338 -47.61 -22.64 -22.34
N VAL A 339 -48.84 -22.41 -21.96
CA VAL A 339 -49.93 -23.36 -22.06
C VAL A 339 -50.95 -22.80 -23.08
N ASP A 340 -51.02 -23.48 -24.20
CA ASP A 340 -51.92 -23.14 -25.31
C ASP A 340 -53.35 -23.53 -24.94
N ASN A 341 -54.36 -22.67 -25.24
CA ASN A 341 -55.79 -22.88 -25.07
C ASN A 341 -56.54 -22.34 -26.30
N ASP A 342 -57.78 -22.69 -26.47
CA ASP A 342 -58.64 -22.28 -27.62
C ASP A 342 -59.51 -21.07 -27.26
N GLU A 343 -59.22 -20.32 -26.18
CA GLU A 343 -60.06 -19.21 -25.71
C GLU A 343 -59.42 -17.89 -26.14
N VAL A 344 -60.21 -17.01 -26.74
CA VAL A 344 -59.77 -15.64 -27.06
C VAL A 344 -59.67 -14.85 -25.77
N ASN A 345 -58.46 -14.60 -25.34
CA ASN A 345 -58.12 -13.86 -24.13
C ASN A 345 -57.59 -12.46 -24.49
N THR A 346 -57.34 -11.66 -23.48
CA THR A 346 -56.43 -10.50 -23.57
C THR A 346 -55.03 -10.98 -23.12
N GLU A 347 -54.01 -10.17 -23.41
CA GLU A 347 -52.69 -10.44 -22.83
C GLU A 347 -52.80 -10.67 -21.32
N GLU A 348 -52.30 -11.80 -20.84
CA GLU A 348 -52.38 -12.21 -19.44
C GLU A 348 -51.01 -12.12 -18.74
N LEU A 349 -51.02 -11.53 -17.52
CA LEU A 349 -49.82 -11.40 -16.71
C LEU A 349 -49.68 -12.60 -15.76
N GLU A 350 -48.73 -13.43 -16.05
CA GLU A 350 -48.36 -14.53 -15.23
C GLU A 350 -47.16 -14.17 -14.34
N ARG A 351 -47.06 -14.84 -13.17
CA ARG A 351 -45.96 -14.60 -12.24
C ARG A 351 -45.32 -15.91 -11.81
N VAL A 352 -44.02 -16.05 -12.10
CA VAL A 352 -43.20 -17.16 -11.57
C VAL A 352 -42.70 -16.74 -10.20
N THR A 353 -43.02 -17.51 -9.17
CA THR A 353 -42.68 -17.27 -7.78
C THR A 353 -41.78 -18.37 -7.25
N VAL A 354 -40.68 -18.00 -6.60
CA VAL A 354 -39.84 -18.89 -5.81
C VAL A 354 -40.23 -18.71 -4.35
N ALA A 355 -40.60 -19.78 -3.68
CA ALA A 355 -41.02 -19.72 -2.29
C ALA A 355 -39.88 -19.40 -1.33
N GLU A 356 -40.23 -18.79 -0.20
CA GLU A 356 -39.32 -18.61 0.92
C GLU A 356 -38.75 -19.96 1.40
N ALA A 357 -37.43 -20.06 1.51
CA ALA A 357 -36.73 -21.24 1.98
C ALA A 357 -35.32 -20.92 2.47
N ASN A 358 -34.80 -21.68 3.43
CA ASN A 358 -33.42 -21.69 3.85
C ASN A 358 -32.84 -20.28 4.26
N GLY A 359 -33.73 -19.42 4.78
CA GLY A 359 -33.37 -18.03 5.14
C GLY A 359 -33.36 -17.03 3.97
N TYR A 360 -33.83 -17.45 2.79
CA TYR A 360 -34.09 -16.57 1.67
C TYR A 360 -35.56 -16.14 1.66
N GLU A 361 -35.82 -14.87 1.38
CA GLU A 361 -37.17 -14.38 1.13
C GLU A 361 -37.67 -14.82 -0.25
N SER A 362 -38.98 -14.93 -0.41
CA SER A 362 -39.58 -15.23 -1.72
C SER A 362 -39.24 -14.15 -2.75
N VAL A 363 -39.08 -14.56 -4.00
CA VAL A 363 -38.85 -13.65 -5.13
C VAL A 363 -39.73 -14.06 -6.29
N SER A 364 -40.17 -13.12 -7.11
CA SER A 364 -40.99 -13.40 -8.27
C SER A 364 -40.57 -12.59 -9.50
N GLN A 365 -40.88 -13.13 -10.67
CA GLN A 365 -40.69 -12.51 -11.97
C GLN A 365 -41.98 -12.63 -12.78
N GLU A 366 -42.39 -11.52 -13.34
CA GLU A 366 -43.57 -11.46 -14.22
C GLU A 366 -43.18 -11.80 -15.66
N ILE A 367 -44.10 -12.45 -16.36
CA ILE A 367 -44.05 -12.76 -17.80
C ILE A 367 -45.48 -12.58 -18.38
N THR A 368 -45.57 -11.88 -19.49
CA THR A 368 -46.82 -11.67 -20.20
C THR A 368 -47.01 -12.78 -21.23
N VAL A 369 -48.17 -13.46 -21.18
CA VAL A 369 -48.58 -14.43 -22.19
C VAL A 369 -49.43 -13.71 -23.22
N LEU A 370 -49.04 -13.83 -24.48
CA LEU A 370 -49.73 -13.21 -25.63
C LEU A 370 -50.67 -14.24 -26.23
N ASP A 371 -51.93 -13.86 -26.37
CA ASP A 371 -53.01 -14.62 -27.02
C ASP A 371 -52.74 -14.70 -28.53
N ASP A 372 -52.99 -15.84 -29.15
CA ASP A 372 -52.84 -16.05 -30.58
C ASP A 372 -54.16 -16.32 -31.30
N GLU A 373 -55.28 -16.44 -30.55
CA GLU A 373 -56.65 -16.54 -31.07
C GLU A 373 -57.19 -15.23 -31.60
N PHE A 374 -58.01 -15.33 -32.64
CA PHE A 374 -58.67 -14.20 -33.25
C PHE A 374 -60.22 -14.34 -33.23
N LEU A 375 -60.90 -13.29 -32.85
CA LEU A 375 -62.36 -13.23 -32.99
C LEU A 375 -62.76 -13.30 -34.48
N THR A 376 -63.25 -14.46 -34.91
CA THR A 376 -63.76 -14.59 -36.28
C THR A 376 -65.22 -14.08 -36.31
N MET A 377 -65.47 -12.87 -36.83
CA MET A 377 -66.82 -12.40 -37.13
C MET A 377 -67.35 -13.04 -38.42
N THR A 378 -68.27 -13.95 -38.30
CA THR A 378 -69.03 -14.46 -39.47
C THR A 378 -70.19 -13.55 -39.75
N LEU A 379 -70.09 -12.67 -40.76
CA LEU A 379 -71.22 -11.95 -41.29
C LEU A 379 -72.15 -12.92 -42.03
N ARG A 380 -73.33 -13.20 -41.47
CA ARG A 380 -74.42 -13.87 -42.22
C ARG A 380 -75.26 -12.79 -42.91
N TYR A 381 -75.27 -12.86 -44.26
CA TYR A 381 -76.12 -12.08 -45.15
C TYR A 381 -77.53 -12.66 -45.21
#